data_e54d0137e165b7c7ff8b23432a974834
#
_entry.id   e54d0137e165b7c7ff8b23432a974834
#
_cell.length_a   1.000
_cell.length_b   1.000
_cell.length_c   1.000
_cell.angle_alpha   90.00
_cell.angle_beta   90.00
_cell.angle_gamma   90.00
#
_symmetry.space_group_name_H-M   'P 1'
#
loop_
_entity.id
_entity.type
_entity.pdbx_description
1 polymer ?
#
loop_
_entity_poly.entity_id
_entity_poly.type
_entity_poly.pdbx_seq_one_letter_code
_entity_poly.pdbx_strand_id
1 'polypeptide(L)'
;MNILIFGLPGSGKSTFAKKLVENKKIPHFNADEIRKLFEDWDFTAIGRRRQANRMMTMCNLAANHVVVDFVCPFESYRDFYNMKIWMNTIDRGRFEDTNKLFEKPKKVNYEIKDFNYDHIIKEIHGLL
;
A
#
# COMPACT_ATOMS: atom_id res chain seq x y z
N MET A 1 -12.30 -5.56 6.09
CA MET A 1 -11.89 -4.29 5.44
C MET A 1 -10.54 -4.48 4.76
N ASN A 2 -10.46 -4.08 3.51
CA ASN A 2 -9.22 -4.12 2.74
C ASN A 2 -8.52 -2.76 2.86
N ILE A 3 -7.33 -2.74 3.45
CA ILE A 3 -6.60 -1.51 3.74
C ILE A 3 -5.37 -1.43 2.83
N LEU A 4 -5.29 -0.37 2.04
CA LEU A 4 -4.16 -0.09 1.16
C LEU A 4 -3.25 0.97 1.78
N ILE A 5 -1.97 0.67 1.85
CA ILE A 5 -0.92 1.63 2.16
C ILE A 5 -0.06 1.77 0.90
N PHE A 6 -0.06 2.96 0.31
CA PHE A 6 0.59 3.17 -0.98
C PHE A 6 1.42 4.45 -0.99
N GLY A 7 2.29 4.55 -1.95
CA GLY A 7 3.20 5.69 -2.10
C GLY A 7 4.45 5.28 -2.86
N LEU A 8 5.32 6.26 -3.11
CA LEU A 8 6.58 6.04 -3.81
C LEU A 8 7.52 5.12 -3.02
N PRO A 9 8.42 4.40 -3.70
CA PRO A 9 9.45 3.62 -3.01
C PRO A 9 10.26 4.50 -2.06
N GLY A 10 10.47 4.01 -0.85
CA GLY A 10 11.20 4.76 0.19
C GLY A 10 10.34 5.69 1.03
N SER A 11 9.03 5.71 0.84
CA SER A 11 8.12 6.57 1.61
C SER A 11 7.79 6.06 3.02
N GLY A 12 8.20 4.82 3.36
CA GLY A 12 7.96 4.25 4.69
C GLY A 12 6.69 3.41 4.80
N LYS A 13 6.17 2.90 3.69
CA LYS A 13 4.94 2.09 3.63
C LYS A 13 5.01 0.84 4.52
N SER A 14 6.08 0.05 4.37
CA SER A 14 6.22 -1.20 5.12
C SER A 14 6.32 -0.95 6.61
N THR A 15 7.04 0.07 7.03
CA THR A 15 7.17 0.45 8.43
C THR A 15 5.82 0.84 9.02
N PHE A 16 5.06 1.66 8.30
CA PHE A 16 3.71 2.03 8.72
C PHE A 16 2.80 0.80 8.84
N ALA A 17 2.82 -0.05 7.82
CA ALA A 17 2.02 -1.27 7.80
C ALA A 17 2.34 -2.19 8.98
N LYS A 18 3.63 -2.40 9.27
CA LYS A 18 4.06 -3.24 10.40
C LYS A 18 3.58 -2.69 11.73
N LYS A 19 3.67 -1.38 11.91
CA LYS A 19 3.15 -0.73 13.14
C LYS A 19 1.62 -0.85 13.24
N LEU A 20 0.93 -0.73 12.12
CA LEU A 20 -0.54 -0.81 12.09
C LEU A 20 -1.03 -2.18 12.53
N VAL A 21 -0.37 -3.26 12.11
CA VAL A 21 -0.78 -4.64 12.44
C VAL A 21 -0.10 -5.20 13.68
N GLU A 22 0.80 -4.44 14.33
CA GLU A 22 1.51 -4.90 15.53
C GLU A 22 0.52 -5.32 16.61
N ASN A 23 0.72 -6.53 17.15
CA ASN A 23 -0.16 -7.14 18.15
C ASN A 23 -1.63 -7.30 17.70
N LYS A 24 -1.86 -7.31 16.38
CA LYS A 24 -3.19 -7.53 15.78
C LYS A 24 -3.17 -8.81 14.96
N LYS A 25 -4.33 -9.48 14.90
CA LYS A 25 -4.51 -10.67 14.05
C LYS A 25 -4.97 -10.25 12.67
N ILE A 26 -4.18 -9.40 12.00
CA ILE A 26 -4.48 -8.86 10.68
C ILE A 26 -3.35 -9.25 9.73
N PRO A 27 -3.64 -10.02 8.67
CA PRO A 27 -2.63 -10.33 7.66
C PRO A 27 -2.11 -9.06 7.00
N HIS A 28 -0.79 -9.03 6.78
CA HIS A 28 -0.12 -7.95 6.06
C HIS A 28 0.66 -8.54 4.89
N PHE A 29 0.34 -8.09 3.67
CA PHE A 29 1.03 -8.49 2.46
C PHE A 29 1.85 -7.32 1.92
N ASN A 30 3.16 -7.51 1.86
CA ASN A 30 4.10 -6.57 1.26
C ASN A 30 4.35 -6.96 -0.18
N ALA A 31 4.35 -5.98 -1.09
CA ALA A 31 4.49 -6.23 -2.52
C ALA A 31 5.82 -6.90 -2.90
N ASP A 32 6.93 -6.51 -2.27
CA ASP A 32 8.23 -7.09 -2.57
C ASP A 32 8.28 -8.57 -2.18
N GLU A 33 7.68 -8.93 -1.06
CA GLU A 33 7.57 -10.32 -0.62
C GLU A 33 6.72 -11.14 -1.60
N ILE A 34 5.62 -10.56 -2.10
CA ILE A 34 4.76 -11.21 -3.09
C ILE A 34 5.47 -11.35 -4.43
N ARG A 35 6.23 -10.34 -4.88
CA ARG A 35 7.05 -10.43 -6.09
C ARG A 35 8.09 -11.54 -5.98
N LYS A 36 8.73 -11.65 -4.83
CA LYS A 36 9.71 -12.71 -4.57
C LYS A 36 9.06 -14.10 -4.65
N LEU A 37 7.88 -14.25 -4.06
CA LEU A 37 7.14 -15.51 -4.08
C LEU A 37 6.78 -15.96 -5.49
N PHE A 38 6.38 -15.02 -6.36
CA PHE A 38 6.01 -15.29 -7.74
C PHE A 38 7.18 -15.16 -8.72
N GLU A 39 8.37 -14.82 -8.24
CA GLU A 39 9.56 -14.60 -9.08
C GLU A 39 9.27 -13.62 -10.22
N ASP A 40 8.54 -12.53 -9.93
CA ASP A 40 8.07 -11.57 -10.93
C ASP A 40 8.57 -10.17 -10.58
N TRP A 41 9.63 -9.76 -11.24
CA TRP A 41 10.25 -8.45 -11.07
C TRP A 41 10.02 -7.55 -12.27
N ASP A 42 8.91 -7.76 -12.98
CA ASP A 42 8.50 -6.94 -14.10
C ASP A 42 7.87 -5.63 -13.63
N PHE A 43 8.60 -4.53 -13.80
CA PHE A 43 8.16 -3.18 -13.42
C PHE A 43 7.64 -2.36 -14.60
N THR A 44 7.36 -3.00 -15.74
CA THR A 44 6.61 -2.35 -16.82
C THR A 44 5.18 -2.06 -16.36
N ALA A 45 4.44 -1.24 -17.11
CA ALA A 45 3.04 -0.96 -16.80
C ALA A 45 2.20 -2.23 -16.70
N ILE A 46 2.45 -3.19 -17.62
CA ILE A 46 1.77 -4.50 -17.61
C ILE A 46 2.12 -5.30 -16.37
N GLY A 47 3.41 -5.36 -16.00
CA GLY A 47 3.87 -6.05 -14.80
C GLY A 47 3.32 -5.45 -13.53
N ARG A 48 3.21 -4.12 -13.47
CA ARG A 48 2.64 -3.42 -12.32
C ARG A 48 1.13 -3.68 -12.18
N ARG A 49 0.41 -3.80 -13.28
CA ARG A 49 -1.01 -4.19 -13.26
C ARG A 49 -1.20 -5.62 -12.79
N ARG A 50 -0.33 -6.53 -13.27
CA ARG A 50 -0.34 -7.92 -12.82
C ARG A 50 -0.11 -8.01 -11.30
N GLN A 51 0.85 -7.23 -10.79
CA GLN A 51 1.12 -7.16 -9.34
C GLN A 51 -0.09 -6.62 -8.57
N ALA A 52 -0.72 -5.56 -9.07
CA ALA A 52 -1.92 -4.99 -8.44
C ALA A 52 -3.03 -6.04 -8.34
N ASN A 53 -3.23 -6.83 -9.39
CA ASN A 53 -4.23 -7.90 -9.40
C ASN A 53 -3.90 -9.00 -8.37
N ARG A 54 -2.61 -9.33 -8.18
CA ARG A 54 -2.18 -10.28 -7.14
C ARG A 54 -2.52 -9.76 -5.75
N MET A 55 -2.24 -8.48 -5.49
CA MET A 55 -2.50 -7.88 -4.19
C MET A 55 -4.01 -7.90 -3.89
N MET A 56 -4.85 -7.63 -4.87
CA MET A 56 -6.31 -7.74 -4.75
C MET A 56 -6.75 -9.17 -4.45
N THR A 57 -6.16 -10.15 -5.14
CA THR A 57 -6.44 -11.57 -4.92
C THR A 57 -6.09 -11.98 -3.49
N MET A 58 -4.94 -11.52 -2.98
CA MET A 58 -4.54 -11.80 -1.59
C MET A 58 -5.56 -11.24 -0.60
N CYS A 59 -6.11 -10.05 -0.88
CA CYS A 59 -7.17 -9.48 -0.03
C CYS A 59 -8.41 -10.36 0.00
N ASN A 60 -8.79 -10.93 -1.14
CA ASN A 60 -9.98 -11.78 -1.23
C ASN A 60 -9.85 -13.11 -0.48
N LEU A 61 -8.62 -13.53 -0.17
CA LEU A 61 -8.37 -14.73 0.62
C LEU A 61 -8.49 -14.49 2.12
N ALA A 62 -8.49 -13.23 2.56
CA ALA A 62 -8.57 -12.89 3.97
C ALA A 62 -10.03 -12.95 4.45
N ALA A 63 -10.24 -13.47 5.67
CA ALA A 63 -11.58 -13.64 6.25
C ALA A 63 -12.16 -12.33 6.77
N ASN A 64 -11.31 -11.38 7.16
CA ASN A 64 -11.71 -10.13 7.81
C ASN A 64 -10.82 -8.97 7.32
N HIS A 65 -10.18 -8.25 8.23
CA HIS A 65 -9.29 -7.17 7.85
C HIS A 65 -8.00 -7.69 7.23
N VAL A 66 -7.48 -6.97 6.24
CA VAL A 66 -6.20 -7.24 5.60
C VAL A 66 -5.52 -5.93 5.24
N VAL A 67 -4.21 -5.88 5.40
CA VAL A 67 -3.38 -4.73 5.03
C VAL A 67 -2.47 -5.15 3.89
N VAL A 68 -2.44 -4.35 2.84
CA VAL A 68 -1.45 -4.50 1.76
C VAL A 68 -0.66 -3.21 1.61
N ASP A 69 0.64 -3.32 1.34
CA ASP A 69 1.46 -2.16 1.05
C ASP A 69 2.23 -2.36 -0.25
N PHE A 70 2.08 -1.41 -1.15
CA PHE A 70 2.82 -1.34 -2.41
C PHE A 70 2.69 0.05 -3.02
N VAL A 71 3.44 0.30 -4.10
CA VAL A 71 3.41 1.61 -4.77
C VAL A 71 2.02 1.93 -5.26
N CYS A 72 1.34 0.98 -5.89
CA CYS A 72 -0.01 1.12 -6.44
C CYS A 72 -0.15 2.41 -7.25
N PRO A 73 0.60 2.55 -8.37
CA PRO A 73 0.72 3.84 -9.05
C PRO A 73 -0.54 4.27 -9.80
N PHE A 74 -1.44 3.35 -10.10
CA PHE A 74 -2.63 3.62 -10.91
C PHE A 74 -3.86 3.81 -10.03
N GLU A 75 -4.54 4.95 -10.18
CA GLU A 75 -5.72 5.31 -9.37
C GLU A 75 -6.83 4.26 -9.47
N SER A 76 -7.01 3.65 -10.64
CA SER A 76 -8.07 2.66 -10.86
C SER A 76 -7.97 1.44 -9.94
N TYR A 77 -6.75 1.04 -9.56
CA TYR A 77 -6.56 -0.09 -8.65
C TYR A 77 -6.75 0.28 -7.18
N ARG A 78 -6.58 1.55 -6.84
CA ARG A 78 -6.78 2.03 -5.47
C ARG A 78 -8.25 1.97 -5.06
N ASP A 79 -9.17 2.10 -6.02
CA ASP A 79 -10.61 2.13 -5.76
C ASP A 79 -11.17 0.79 -5.23
N PHE A 80 -10.44 -0.30 -5.41
CA PHE A 80 -10.80 -1.59 -4.85
C PHE A 80 -10.81 -1.57 -3.31
N TYR A 81 -9.97 -0.76 -2.70
CA TYR A 81 -9.72 -0.82 -1.25
C TYR A 81 -10.72 0.02 -0.46
N ASN A 82 -11.13 -0.49 0.72
CA ASN A 82 -12.07 0.19 1.60
C ASN A 82 -11.44 1.39 2.30
N MET A 83 -10.15 1.28 2.61
CA MET A 83 -9.37 2.35 3.23
C MET A 83 -8.09 2.55 2.45
N LYS A 84 -7.81 3.80 2.08
CA LYS A 84 -6.62 4.19 1.32
C LYS A 84 -5.77 5.13 2.16
N ILE A 85 -4.54 4.74 2.42
CA ILE A 85 -3.57 5.50 3.21
C ILE A 85 -2.39 5.83 2.29
N TRP A 86 -2.23 7.12 2.00
CA TRP A 86 -1.17 7.59 1.13
C TRP A 86 0.03 8.04 1.94
N MET A 87 1.16 7.35 1.77
CA MET A 87 2.44 7.74 2.36
C MET A 87 3.09 8.80 1.46
N ASN A 88 2.77 10.07 1.71
CA ASN A 88 3.28 11.23 0.96
C ASN A 88 4.38 11.93 1.75
N THR A 89 5.38 11.16 2.16
CA THR A 89 6.50 11.64 2.98
C THR A 89 7.68 12.13 2.14
N ILE A 90 7.69 11.81 0.85
CA ILE A 90 8.74 12.21 -0.11
C ILE A 90 8.06 12.69 -1.39
N ASP A 91 8.68 13.67 -2.05
CA ASP A 91 8.17 14.21 -3.31
C ASP A 91 8.58 13.36 -4.50
N ARG A 92 9.69 12.64 -4.39
CA ARG A 92 10.28 11.88 -5.48
C ARG A 92 11.02 10.67 -4.95
N GLY A 93 10.67 9.51 -5.48
CA GLY A 93 11.39 8.26 -5.21
C GLY A 93 12.66 8.16 -6.05
N ARG A 94 13.50 7.18 -5.72
CA ARG A 94 14.79 6.93 -6.39
C ARG A 94 14.65 6.30 -7.78
N PHE A 95 13.47 5.82 -8.16
CA PHE A 95 13.23 5.19 -9.46
C PHE A 95 12.40 6.13 -10.33
N GLU A 96 13.03 6.70 -11.37
CA GLU A 96 12.40 7.71 -12.22
C GLU A 96 11.20 7.17 -13.00
N ASP A 97 11.26 5.93 -13.48
CA ASP A 97 10.15 5.30 -14.18
C ASP A 97 8.91 5.16 -13.28
N THR A 98 9.12 4.84 -12.01
CA THR A 98 8.03 4.77 -11.02
C THR A 98 7.46 6.17 -10.74
N ASN A 99 8.32 7.19 -10.62
CA ASN A 99 7.89 8.57 -10.43
C ASN A 99 6.96 9.03 -11.55
N LYS A 100 7.29 8.68 -12.79
CA LYS A 100 6.49 9.05 -13.97
C LYS A 100 5.14 8.35 -14.04
N LEU A 101 5.07 7.09 -13.58
CA LEU A 101 3.85 6.30 -13.62
C LEU A 101 2.90 6.61 -12.47
N PHE A 102 3.40 7.18 -11.38
CA PHE A 102 2.63 7.40 -10.16
C PHE A 102 1.59 8.50 -10.38
N GLU A 103 0.33 8.12 -10.39
CA GLU A 103 -0.79 9.05 -10.50
C GLU A 103 -1.08 9.66 -9.13
N LYS A 104 -1.19 10.99 -9.07
CA LYS A 104 -1.54 11.67 -7.83
C LYS A 104 -2.94 11.22 -7.38
N PRO A 105 -3.12 10.76 -6.13
CA PRO A 105 -4.43 10.32 -5.68
C PRO A 105 -5.42 11.48 -5.62
N LYS A 106 -6.65 11.19 -6.01
CA LYS A 106 -7.76 12.15 -5.97
C LYS A 106 -8.44 12.16 -4.61
N LYS A 107 -8.56 10.97 -4.00
CA LYS A 107 -9.27 10.79 -2.73
C LYS A 107 -8.59 9.71 -1.90
N VAL A 108 -8.26 10.05 -0.66
CA VAL A 108 -7.68 9.10 0.30
C VAL A 108 -8.34 9.31 1.66
N ASN A 109 -8.30 8.28 2.49
CA ASN A 109 -8.80 8.38 3.87
C ASN A 109 -7.77 9.08 4.77
N TYR A 110 -6.49 8.81 4.52
CA TYR A 110 -5.38 9.42 5.27
C TYR A 110 -4.25 9.76 4.32
N GLU A 111 -3.70 10.95 4.49
CA GLU A 111 -2.46 11.37 3.83
C GLU A 111 -1.39 11.56 4.91
N ILE A 112 -0.33 10.76 4.87
CA ILE A 112 0.77 10.78 5.84
C ILE A 112 1.92 11.59 5.24
N LYS A 113 2.18 12.77 5.81
CA LYS A 113 3.19 13.71 5.29
C LYS A 113 4.53 13.65 6.04
N ASP A 114 4.54 13.08 7.23
CA ASP A 114 5.75 12.93 8.05
C ASP A 114 5.66 11.64 8.89
N PHE A 115 6.67 11.39 9.70
CA PHE A 115 6.75 10.15 10.47
C PHE A 115 6.16 10.27 11.88
N ASN A 116 5.48 11.37 12.20
CA ASN A 116 4.75 11.55 13.46
C ASN A 116 3.30 11.12 13.30
N TYR A 117 3.07 9.83 13.10
CA TYR A 117 1.74 9.32 12.74
C TYR A 117 1.13 8.35 13.76
N ASP A 118 1.69 8.24 14.95
CA ASP A 118 1.17 7.31 15.96
C ASP A 118 -0.30 7.60 16.31
N HIS A 119 -0.71 8.85 16.33
CA HIS A 119 -2.09 9.25 16.56
C HIS A 119 -3.03 8.77 15.44
N ILE A 120 -2.54 8.71 14.20
CA ILE A 120 -3.31 8.21 13.05
C ILE A 120 -3.48 6.70 13.16
N ILE A 121 -2.42 5.97 13.51
CA ILE A 121 -2.49 4.52 13.75
C ILE A 121 -3.53 4.21 14.83
N LYS A 122 -3.53 4.97 15.92
CA LYS A 122 -4.51 4.84 16.99
C LYS A 122 -5.94 5.05 16.51
N GLU A 123 -6.14 6.07 15.69
CA GLU A 123 -7.44 6.37 15.10
C GLU A 123 -7.91 5.23 14.20
N ILE A 124 -7.04 4.70 13.35
CA ILE A 124 -7.35 3.56 12.50
C ILE A 124 -7.69 2.33 13.33
N HIS A 125 -6.94 2.06 14.39
CA HIS A 125 -7.25 0.94 15.30
C HIS A 125 -8.67 1.05 15.86
N GLY A 126 -9.14 2.25 16.14
CA GLY A 126 -10.50 2.48 16.61
C GLY A 126 -11.58 2.16 15.58
N LEU A 127 -11.24 2.10 14.30
CA LEU A 127 -12.14 1.75 13.21
C LEU A 127 -12.16 0.24 12.92
N LEU A 128 -11.23 -0.50 13.47
CA LEU A 128 -11.10 -1.94 13.28
C LEU A 128 -11.65 -2.71 14.49
#